data_5bfd5b76d6e583fc1e2f256b8f4faf11
#
_entry.id   5bfd5b76d6e583fc1e2f256b8f4faf11
#
_cell.length_a   1.000
_cell.length_b   1.000
_cell.length_c   1.000
_cell.angle_alpha   90.00
_cell.angle_beta   90.00
_cell.angle_gamma   90.00
#
_symmetry.space_group_name_H-M   'P 1'
#
loop_
_entity.id
_entity.type
_entity.pdbx_description
1 polymer ?
#
loop_
_entity_poly.entity_id
_entity_poly.type
_entity_poly.pdbx_seq_one_letter_code
_entity_poly.pdbx_strand_id
1 'polypeptide(L)'
;MLFRSLVLPALVAVTTSDADFLVMVKPQFEVGREKLGAGGVVRDPALRLAAIEEVARSAWEMGLGVEGVTASPLPGPSGNVEYFLWLRRASAQLSRERAEIAISQGPR
;
A
#
# COMPACT_ATOMS: atom_id res chain seq x y z
N MET A 1 -11.17 -2.96 -3.25
CA MET A 1 -10.39 -3.42 -4.39
C MET A 1 -10.45 -4.95 -4.50
N LEU A 2 -10.94 -5.44 -5.65
CA LEU A 2 -11.20 -6.87 -5.83
C LEU A 2 -9.93 -7.72 -5.80
N PHE A 3 -8.84 -7.24 -6.41
CA PHE A 3 -7.58 -7.97 -6.43
C PHE A 3 -7.10 -8.28 -5.02
N ARG A 4 -7.01 -7.27 -4.17
CA ARG A 4 -6.54 -7.44 -2.80
C ARG A 4 -7.48 -8.32 -1.98
N SER A 5 -8.81 -8.16 -2.17
CA SER A 5 -9.80 -8.89 -1.39
C SER A 5 -9.87 -10.37 -1.75
N LEU A 6 -9.58 -10.72 -3.01
CA LEU A 6 -9.75 -12.08 -3.51
C LEU A 6 -8.43 -12.83 -3.64
N VAL A 7 -7.38 -12.15 -4.11
CA VAL A 7 -6.10 -12.80 -4.42
C VAL A 7 -5.21 -12.93 -3.19
N LEU A 8 -5.05 -11.87 -2.41
CA LEU A 8 -4.15 -11.89 -1.27
C LEU A 8 -4.56 -12.91 -0.20
N PRO A 9 -5.85 -13.02 0.21
CA PRO A 9 -6.25 -14.05 1.16
C PRO A 9 -5.96 -15.46 0.65
N ALA A 10 -6.14 -15.71 -0.64
CA ALA A 10 -5.84 -17.02 -1.23
C ALA A 10 -4.35 -17.32 -1.17
N LEU A 11 -3.49 -16.34 -1.44
CA LEU A 11 -2.05 -16.51 -1.35
C LEU A 11 -1.60 -16.77 0.08
N VAL A 12 -2.18 -16.05 1.05
CA VAL A 12 -1.85 -16.27 2.46
C VAL A 12 -2.21 -17.69 2.88
N ALA A 13 -3.34 -18.20 2.40
CA ALA A 13 -3.82 -19.53 2.78
C ALA A 13 -2.93 -20.66 2.27
N VAL A 14 -2.20 -20.46 1.16
CA VAL A 14 -1.39 -21.52 0.53
C VAL A 14 0.12 -21.36 0.71
N THR A 15 0.57 -20.29 1.35
CA THR A 15 2.00 -20.04 1.53
C THR A 15 2.48 -20.49 2.89
N THR A 16 3.81 -20.66 3.00
CA THR A 16 4.46 -21.03 4.27
C THR A 16 4.43 -19.85 5.26
N SER A 17 4.68 -20.16 6.53
CA SER A 17 4.63 -19.17 7.60
C SER A 17 5.69 -18.08 7.47
N ASP A 18 6.79 -18.35 6.74
CA ASP A 18 7.88 -17.39 6.54
C ASP A 18 7.85 -16.72 5.16
N ALA A 19 6.74 -16.85 4.45
CA ALA A 19 6.62 -16.24 3.13
C ALA A 19 6.63 -14.72 3.20
N ASP A 20 7.23 -14.09 2.18
CA ASP A 20 7.22 -12.66 2.00
C ASP A 20 6.18 -12.29 0.94
N PHE A 21 5.49 -11.18 1.17
CA PHE A 21 4.54 -10.64 0.20
C PHE A 21 4.95 -9.21 -0.12
N LEU A 22 5.04 -8.91 -1.41
CA LEU A 22 5.29 -7.55 -1.87
C LEU A 22 4.02 -7.07 -2.56
N VAL A 23 3.38 -6.07 -1.97
CA VAL A 23 2.09 -5.58 -2.43
C VAL A 23 2.22 -4.13 -2.85
N MET A 24 1.69 -3.81 -4.02
CA MET A 24 1.71 -2.44 -4.52
C MET A 24 0.46 -1.70 -4.05
N VAL A 25 0.68 -0.51 -3.49
CA VAL A 25 -0.39 0.41 -3.12
C VAL A 25 -0.53 1.44 -4.21
N LYS A 26 -1.73 1.53 -4.78
CA LYS A 26 -2.07 2.50 -5.83
C LYS A 26 -3.08 3.47 -5.26
N PRO A 27 -2.64 4.65 -4.77
CA PRO A 27 -3.57 5.58 -4.12
C PRO A 27 -4.77 5.95 -4.98
N GLN A 28 -4.59 6.04 -6.31
CA GLN A 28 -5.67 6.36 -7.22
C GLN A 28 -6.83 5.34 -7.20
N PHE A 29 -6.57 4.13 -6.74
CA PHE A 29 -7.60 3.10 -6.61
C PHE A 29 -8.13 2.95 -5.18
N GLU A 30 -7.40 3.49 -4.20
CA GLU A 30 -7.79 3.39 -2.79
C GLU A 30 -8.64 4.57 -2.33
N VAL A 31 -8.47 5.74 -2.94
CA VAL A 31 -9.32 6.90 -2.65
C VAL A 31 -10.49 6.93 -3.61
N GLY A 32 -11.64 7.42 -3.21
CA GLY A 32 -12.79 7.53 -4.10
C GLY A 32 -12.53 8.51 -5.26
N ARG A 33 -13.33 8.39 -6.33
CA ARG A 33 -13.20 9.26 -7.51
C ARG A 33 -13.28 10.74 -7.15
N GLU A 34 -14.09 11.08 -6.18
CA GLU A 34 -14.30 12.45 -5.74
C GLU A 34 -13.06 13.07 -5.09
N LYS A 35 -12.09 12.26 -4.72
CA LYS A 35 -10.84 12.74 -4.11
C LYS A 35 -9.66 12.76 -5.06
N LEU A 36 -9.87 12.37 -6.32
CA LEU A 36 -8.83 12.42 -7.33
C LEU A 36 -8.62 13.86 -7.78
N GLY A 37 -7.34 14.22 -7.95
CA GLY A 37 -7.00 15.52 -8.53
C GLY A 37 -7.16 15.53 -10.04
N ALA A 38 -6.72 16.60 -10.66
CA ALA A 38 -6.75 16.76 -12.10
C ALA A 38 -6.01 15.60 -12.79
N GLY A 39 -6.62 15.05 -13.83
CA GLY A 39 -6.04 13.93 -14.56
C GLY A 39 -6.10 12.59 -13.83
N GLY A 40 -6.89 12.48 -12.76
CA GLY A 40 -7.00 11.24 -11.97
C GLY A 40 -5.80 10.97 -11.09
N VAL A 41 -5.11 12.03 -10.63
CA VAL A 41 -3.87 11.91 -9.85
C VAL A 41 -4.13 12.29 -8.40
N VAL A 42 -3.65 11.45 -7.49
CA VAL A 42 -3.67 11.74 -6.03
C VAL A 42 -2.39 12.47 -5.68
N ARG A 43 -2.51 13.76 -5.35
CA ARG A 43 -1.34 14.60 -5.01
C ARG A 43 -1.21 14.89 -3.53
N ASP A 44 -2.30 14.83 -2.78
CA ASP A 44 -2.31 15.15 -1.36
C ASP A 44 -1.59 14.07 -0.56
N PRO A 45 -0.51 14.41 0.17
CA PRO A 45 0.20 13.42 0.99
C PRO A 45 -0.69 12.74 2.03
N ALA A 46 -1.69 13.43 2.55
CA ALA A 46 -2.62 12.84 3.52
C ALA A 46 -3.46 11.73 2.88
N LEU A 47 -3.85 11.89 1.62
CA LEU A 47 -4.59 10.86 0.90
C LEU A 47 -3.69 9.68 0.54
N ARG A 48 -2.42 9.95 0.23
CA ARG A 48 -1.44 8.89 -0.01
C ARG A 48 -1.22 8.07 1.26
N LEU A 49 -1.09 8.73 2.40
CA LEU A 49 -0.94 8.06 3.69
C LEU A 49 -2.17 7.20 3.99
N ALA A 50 -3.36 7.75 3.79
CA ALA A 50 -4.60 7.01 4.04
C ALA A 50 -4.68 5.74 3.17
N ALA A 51 -4.23 5.82 1.91
CA ALA A 51 -4.20 4.67 1.02
C ALA A 51 -3.27 3.57 1.54
N ILE A 52 -2.07 3.96 1.97
CA ILE A 52 -1.09 3.02 2.53
C ILE A 52 -1.65 2.37 3.80
N GLU A 53 -2.24 3.17 4.68
CA GLU A 53 -2.80 2.67 5.93
C GLU A 53 -3.96 1.70 5.69
N GLU A 54 -4.80 1.96 4.69
CA GLU A 54 -5.93 1.09 4.37
C GLU A 54 -5.45 -0.29 3.89
N VAL A 55 -4.45 -0.32 3.03
CA VAL A 55 -3.88 -1.59 2.56
C VAL A 55 -3.23 -2.34 3.71
N ALA A 56 -2.46 -1.64 4.54
CA ALA A 56 -1.81 -2.24 5.70
C ALA A 56 -2.82 -2.80 6.70
N ARG A 57 -3.93 -2.09 6.91
CA ARG A 57 -4.99 -2.56 7.81
C ARG A 57 -5.64 -3.84 7.28
N SER A 58 -5.90 -3.90 5.98
CA SER A 58 -6.45 -5.11 5.36
C SER A 58 -5.48 -6.29 5.51
N ALA A 59 -4.18 -6.05 5.35
CA ALA A 59 -3.17 -7.08 5.53
C ALA A 59 -3.11 -7.56 6.98
N TRP A 60 -3.19 -6.64 7.93
CA TRP A 60 -3.18 -6.98 9.35
C TRP A 60 -4.35 -7.89 9.72
N GLU A 61 -5.52 -7.64 9.15
CA GLU A 61 -6.70 -8.50 9.36
C GLU A 61 -6.48 -9.92 8.85
N MET A 62 -5.55 -10.11 7.91
CA MET A 62 -5.17 -11.42 7.39
C MET A 62 -3.97 -12.03 8.11
N GLY A 63 -3.51 -11.41 9.19
CA GLY A 63 -2.38 -11.88 9.96
C GLY A 63 -1.02 -11.45 9.43
N LEU A 64 -0.97 -10.43 8.57
CA LEU A 64 0.28 -9.94 7.99
C LEU A 64 0.61 -8.55 8.53
N GLY A 65 1.81 -8.42 9.10
CA GLY A 65 2.36 -7.12 9.47
C GLY A 65 3.19 -6.52 8.34
N VAL A 66 3.68 -5.31 8.57
CA VAL A 66 4.47 -4.56 7.60
C VAL A 66 5.93 -4.56 8.02
N GLU A 67 6.77 -5.22 7.22
CA GLU A 67 8.20 -5.24 7.43
C GLU A 67 8.87 -4.01 6.84
N GLY A 68 8.32 -3.47 5.75
CA GLY A 68 8.86 -2.27 5.12
C GLY A 68 7.85 -1.58 4.24
N VAL A 69 8.09 -0.30 3.97
CA VAL A 69 7.29 0.51 3.07
C VAL A 69 8.22 1.46 2.31
N THR A 70 8.01 1.56 1.00
CA THR A 70 8.81 2.46 0.16
C THR A 70 7.99 2.95 -1.03
N ALA A 71 8.35 4.11 -1.56
CA ALA A 71 7.75 4.61 -2.79
C ALA A 71 8.40 3.92 -3.98
N SER A 72 7.60 3.64 -5.01
CA SER A 72 8.14 3.17 -6.28
C SER A 72 8.85 4.35 -6.97
N PRO A 73 10.06 4.16 -7.51
CA PRO A 73 10.72 5.21 -8.28
C PRO A 73 10.10 5.40 -9.65
N LEU A 74 9.31 4.43 -10.12
CA LEU A 74 8.65 4.51 -11.42
C LEU A 74 7.25 5.08 -11.24
N PRO A 75 6.86 6.08 -12.06
CA PRO A 75 5.50 6.61 -11.97
C PRO A 75 4.48 5.58 -12.43
N GLY A 76 3.32 5.58 -11.78
CA GLY A 76 2.17 4.82 -12.22
C GLY A 76 1.40 5.56 -13.30
N PRO A 77 0.20 5.07 -13.65
CA PRO A 77 -0.65 5.72 -14.65
C PRO A 77 -0.91 7.19 -14.31
N SER A 78 -0.84 8.04 -15.33
CA SER A 78 -1.07 9.50 -15.22
C SER A 78 -0.11 10.18 -14.26
N GLY A 79 1.02 9.55 -13.93
CA GLY A 79 2.01 10.12 -13.02
C GLY A 79 1.71 9.90 -11.55
N ASN A 80 0.75 9.05 -11.21
CA ASN A 80 0.51 8.72 -9.80
C ASN A 80 1.73 8.07 -9.17
N VAL A 81 2.02 8.45 -7.92
CA VAL A 81 3.07 7.79 -7.15
C VAL A 81 2.48 6.55 -6.51
N GLU A 82 3.18 5.44 -6.66
CA GLU A 82 2.77 4.16 -6.09
C GLU A 82 3.76 3.73 -5.04
N TYR A 83 3.32 2.87 -4.12
CA TYR A 83 4.13 2.45 -2.99
C TYR A 83 4.16 0.93 -2.91
N PHE A 84 5.22 0.37 -2.32
CA PHE A 84 5.31 -1.05 -2.02
C PHE A 84 5.25 -1.26 -0.52
N LEU A 85 4.46 -2.24 -0.11
CA LEU A 85 4.46 -2.77 1.25
C LEU A 85 5.07 -4.16 1.22
N TRP A 86 6.06 -4.37 2.08
CA TRP A 86 6.64 -5.68 2.32
C TRP A 86 5.96 -6.27 3.55
N LEU A 87 5.21 -7.35 3.33
CA LEU A 87 4.37 -7.95 4.35
C LEU A 87 4.90 -9.31 4.74
N ARG A 88 4.86 -9.62 6.04
CA ARG A 88 5.22 -10.92 6.58
C ARG A 88 4.33 -11.22 7.78
N ARG A 89 4.09 -12.53 8.02
CA ARG A 89 3.51 -12.96 9.29
C ARG A 89 4.47 -12.62 10.41
N ALA A 90 3.95 -12.32 11.58
CA ALA A 90 4.74 -11.99 12.76
C ALA A 90 5.44 -10.62 12.71
N SER A 91 5.34 -9.86 11.63
CA SER A 91 5.81 -8.48 11.60
C SER A 91 4.83 -7.58 12.33
N ALA A 92 5.30 -6.41 12.77
CA ALA A 92 4.46 -5.43 13.47
C ALA A 92 3.52 -4.73 12.50
N GLN A 93 2.51 -4.05 13.05
CA GLN A 93 1.65 -3.18 12.27
C GLN A 93 2.47 -2.06 11.61
N LEU A 94 1.92 -1.47 10.54
CA LEU A 94 2.54 -0.34 9.87
C LEU A 94 2.83 0.79 10.87
N SER A 95 4.07 1.31 10.81
CA SER A 95 4.41 2.54 11.50
C SER A 95 3.99 3.72 10.63
N ARG A 96 3.15 4.60 11.17
CA ARG A 96 2.74 5.81 10.46
C ARG A 96 3.96 6.65 10.08
N GLU A 97 4.94 6.76 10.97
CA GLU A 97 6.16 7.52 10.73
C GLU A 97 6.92 6.98 9.50
N ARG A 98 7.05 5.66 9.39
CA ARG A 98 7.72 5.06 8.23
C ARG A 98 6.96 5.32 6.93
N ALA A 99 5.63 5.29 6.99
CA ALA A 99 4.82 5.60 5.82
C ALA A 99 4.98 7.07 5.41
N GLU A 100 5.00 7.97 6.37
CA GLU A 100 5.21 9.39 6.11
C GLU A 100 6.59 9.65 5.51
N ILE A 101 7.61 8.97 6.00
CA ILE A 101 8.96 9.07 5.44
C ILE A 101 8.98 8.59 3.98
N ALA A 102 8.33 7.46 3.69
CA ALA A 102 8.28 6.94 2.32
C ALA A 102 7.61 7.95 1.38
N ILE A 103 6.56 8.62 1.83
CA ILE A 103 5.87 9.63 1.04
C ILE A 103 6.77 10.85 0.81
N SER A 104 7.43 11.34 1.87
CA SER A 104 8.25 12.55 1.78
C SER A 104 9.51 12.33 0.96
N GLN A 105 10.09 11.14 0.99
CA GLN A 105 11.31 10.81 0.26
C GLN A 105 11.05 10.30 -1.15
N GLY A 106 9.82 9.96 -1.47
CA GLY A 106 9.44 9.47 -2.78
C GLY A 106 9.18 10.60 -3.78
N PRO A 107 8.78 10.23 -5.01
CA PRO A 107 8.41 11.21 -6.04
C PRO A 107 7.24 12.07 -5.56
N ARG A 108 7.17 13.28 -6.09
CA ARG A 108 6.12 14.25 -5.75
C ARG A 108 4.97 14.20 -6.75
#